data_7823c06b8fa37ca549006081f436f0ce
#
_entry.id   7823c06b8fa37ca549006081f436f0ce
#
_cell.length_a   1.000
_cell.length_b   1.000
_cell.length_c   1.000
_cell.angle_alpha   90.00
_cell.angle_beta   90.00
_cell.angle_gamma   90.00
#
_symmetry.space_group_name_H-M   'P 1'
#
loop_
_entity.id
_entity.type
_entity.pdbx_description
1 polymer ?
#
loop_
_entity_poly.entity_id
_entity_poly.type
_entity_poly.pdbx_seq_one_letter_code
_entity_poly.pdbx_strand_id
1 'polypeptide(L)'
;IQPGTLIIQSDRGAPMRAKTLALLMTDLGVEQSFSRPHVSDDNPFSEAQFKTVKYRPDFPDRFGSLEDSRTHMTSLFGWYNNRHRHSGIAWMTPADVHFGRAEAVRAKRAVVLEDAYRRHPERFVHDQPTPSPLPSEVWINPPRLDRATAQ
;
A
#
# COMPACT_ATOMS: atom_id res chain seq x y z
N ILE A 1 -16.69 9.22 -5.58
CA ILE A 1 -16.56 7.79 -5.96
C ILE A 1 -17.64 7.52 -6.99
N GLN A 2 -17.29 7.00 -8.15
CA GLN A 2 -18.29 6.56 -9.10
C GLN A 2 -18.82 5.18 -8.64
N PRO A 3 -20.14 4.95 -8.63
CA PRO A 3 -20.70 3.65 -8.25
C PRO A 3 -20.09 2.52 -9.08
N GLY A 4 -19.77 1.40 -8.43
CA GLY A 4 -19.18 0.22 -9.07
C GLY A 4 -17.69 0.30 -9.42
N THR A 5 -16.98 1.39 -9.07
CA THR A 5 -15.54 1.52 -9.35
C THR A 5 -14.65 1.18 -8.16
N LEU A 6 -15.22 1.06 -6.96
CA LEU A 6 -14.48 0.77 -5.73
C LEU A 6 -14.94 -0.55 -5.14
N ILE A 7 -13.97 -1.44 -4.87
CA ILE A 7 -14.17 -2.68 -4.13
C ILE A 7 -13.41 -2.57 -2.81
N ILE A 8 -14.08 -2.81 -1.69
CA ILE A 8 -13.43 -2.89 -0.38
C ILE A 8 -13.21 -4.35 -0.03
N GLN A 9 -11.94 -4.74 0.01
CA GLN A 9 -11.51 -6.06 0.49
C GLN A 9 -11.32 -6.02 2.00
N SER A 10 -11.88 -6.97 2.72
CA SER A 10 -11.72 -7.09 4.17
C SER A 10 -11.70 -8.54 4.64
N ASP A 11 -11.33 -8.75 5.89
CA ASP A 11 -11.55 -10.02 6.57
C ASP A 11 -13.05 -10.24 6.86
N ARG A 12 -13.39 -11.39 7.46
CA ARG A 12 -14.76 -11.73 7.83
C ARG A 12 -15.11 -11.33 9.27
N GLY A 13 -14.41 -10.38 9.85
CA GLY A 13 -14.70 -9.85 11.19
C GLY A 13 -16.14 -9.38 11.33
N ALA A 14 -16.72 -9.52 12.52
CA ALA A 14 -18.13 -9.14 12.77
C ALA A 14 -18.45 -7.69 12.37
N PRO A 15 -17.58 -6.67 12.60
CA PRO A 15 -17.83 -5.31 12.16
C PRO A 15 -17.97 -5.17 10.64
N MET A 16 -17.15 -5.92 9.88
CA MET A 16 -17.14 -5.85 8.40
C MET A 16 -18.35 -6.56 7.77
N ARG A 17 -19.00 -7.44 8.53
CA ARG A 17 -20.22 -8.18 8.12
C ARG A 17 -21.50 -7.56 8.67
N ALA A 18 -21.42 -6.44 9.38
CA ALA A 18 -22.59 -5.78 9.96
C ALA A 18 -23.55 -5.29 8.88
N LYS A 19 -24.85 -5.54 9.06
CA LYS A 19 -25.89 -5.11 8.10
C LYS A 19 -25.86 -3.60 7.83
N THR A 20 -25.58 -2.80 8.86
CA THR A 20 -25.46 -1.34 8.73
C THR A 20 -24.33 -0.93 7.81
N LEU A 21 -23.18 -1.63 7.86
CA LEU A 21 -22.07 -1.38 6.95
C LEU A 21 -22.41 -1.83 5.53
N ALA A 22 -23.05 -2.99 5.38
CA ALA A 22 -23.46 -3.50 4.06
C ALA A 22 -24.43 -2.54 3.36
N LEU A 23 -25.41 -2.00 4.09
CA LEU A 23 -26.32 -0.99 3.56
C LEU A 23 -25.58 0.29 3.14
N LEU A 24 -24.70 0.80 3.99
CA LEU A 24 -23.89 1.98 3.66
C LEU A 24 -23.05 1.76 2.40
N MET A 25 -22.40 0.61 2.25
CA MET A 25 -21.63 0.29 1.05
C MET A 25 -22.51 0.24 -0.20
N THR A 26 -23.70 -0.36 -0.08
CA THR A 26 -24.68 -0.38 -1.18
C THR A 26 -25.11 1.03 -1.57
N ASP A 27 -25.43 1.89 -0.60
CA ASP A 27 -25.84 3.27 -0.85
C ASP A 27 -24.73 4.10 -1.52
N LEU A 28 -23.49 3.82 -1.19
CA LEU A 28 -22.32 4.46 -1.81
C LEU A 28 -21.91 3.84 -3.16
N GLY A 29 -22.57 2.78 -3.60
CA GLY A 29 -22.20 2.05 -4.80
C GLY A 29 -20.83 1.35 -4.70
N VAL A 30 -20.45 0.94 -3.49
CA VAL A 30 -19.17 0.27 -3.19
C VAL A 30 -19.41 -1.23 -3.03
N GLU A 31 -18.65 -2.04 -3.75
CA GLU A 31 -18.69 -3.50 -3.63
C GLU A 31 -17.86 -3.98 -2.45
N GLN A 32 -18.36 -4.98 -1.72
CA GLN A 32 -17.60 -5.64 -0.65
C GLN A 32 -17.07 -6.99 -1.12
N SER A 33 -15.78 -7.22 -0.92
CA SER A 33 -15.11 -8.49 -1.10
C SER A 33 -14.54 -8.97 0.22
N PHE A 34 -14.57 -10.28 0.45
CA PHE A 34 -14.12 -10.87 1.71
C PHE A 34 -13.06 -11.95 1.47
N SER A 35 -12.07 -11.99 2.37
CA SER A 35 -11.10 -13.07 2.42
C SER A 35 -11.79 -14.42 2.52
N ARG A 36 -11.21 -15.44 1.87
CA ARG A 36 -11.69 -16.82 1.97
C ARG A 36 -11.53 -17.34 3.41
N PRO A 37 -12.41 -18.20 3.90
CA PRO A 37 -12.25 -18.82 5.20
C PRO A 37 -10.90 -19.54 5.31
N HIS A 38 -10.18 -19.32 6.41
CA HIS A 38 -8.90 -19.99 6.71
C HIS A 38 -7.76 -19.73 5.72
N VAL A 39 -7.85 -18.70 4.88
CA VAL A 39 -6.77 -18.29 3.97
C VAL A 39 -6.19 -16.97 4.46
N SER A 40 -5.09 -17.04 5.21
CA SER A 40 -4.42 -15.85 5.77
C SER A 40 -3.87 -14.91 4.70
N ASP A 41 -3.45 -15.46 3.56
CA ASP A 41 -2.80 -14.69 2.50
C ASP A 41 -3.78 -13.82 1.68
N ASP A 42 -5.07 -13.87 1.98
CA ASP A 42 -6.07 -13.05 1.29
C ASP A 42 -6.16 -11.61 1.82
N ASN A 43 -5.46 -11.28 2.94
CA ASN A 43 -5.46 -9.93 3.49
C ASN A 43 -4.05 -9.41 3.87
N PRO A 44 -3.01 -9.64 3.04
CA PRO A 44 -1.61 -9.37 3.39
C PRO A 44 -1.33 -7.87 3.59
N PHE A 45 -2.01 -6.99 2.86
CA PHE A 45 -1.76 -5.55 2.92
C PHE A 45 -2.25 -4.92 4.23
N SER A 46 -3.45 -5.28 4.69
CA SER A 46 -3.97 -4.82 5.97
C SER A 46 -3.11 -5.33 7.13
N GLU A 47 -2.69 -6.59 7.09
CA GLU A 47 -1.81 -7.17 8.10
C GLU A 47 -0.44 -6.48 8.13
N ALA A 48 0.17 -6.22 6.98
CA ALA A 48 1.43 -5.50 6.88
C ALA A 48 1.30 -4.06 7.41
N GLN A 49 0.18 -3.39 7.13
CA GLN A 49 -0.08 -2.06 7.66
C GLN A 49 -0.26 -2.07 9.17
N PHE A 50 -1.02 -3.02 9.73
CA PHE A 50 -1.16 -3.17 11.18
C PHE A 50 0.18 -3.45 11.86
N LYS A 51 1.06 -4.26 11.26
CA LYS A 51 2.42 -4.45 11.76
C LYS A 51 3.22 -3.14 11.73
N THR A 52 3.17 -2.41 10.62
CA THR A 52 3.85 -1.10 10.50
C THR A 52 3.39 -0.12 11.57
N VAL A 53 2.11 -0.13 11.93
CA VAL A 53 1.56 0.73 12.99
C VAL A 53 1.99 0.27 14.38
N LYS A 54 1.74 -1.00 14.71
CA LYS A 54 1.91 -1.55 16.07
C LYS A 54 3.36 -1.69 16.52
N TYR A 55 4.27 -1.94 15.59
CA TYR A 55 5.68 -2.16 15.91
C TYR A 55 6.54 -0.90 15.78
N ARG A 56 5.92 0.26 15.64
CA ARG A 56 6.66 1.52 15.73
C ARG A 56 7.14 1.77 17.16
N PRO A 57 8.36 2.27 17.34
CA PRO A 57 8.89 2.57 18.67
C PRO A 57 8.07 3.61 19.46
N ASP A 58 7.35 4.48 18.75
CA ASP A 58 6.51 5.54 19.32
C ASP A 58 5.03 5.14 19.47
N PHE A 59 4.68 3.89 19.16
CA PHE A 59 3.31 3.40 19.39
C PHE A 59 3.10 3.08 20.87
N PRO A 60 2.15 3.72 21.56
CA PRO A 60 1.97 3.54 22.98
C PRO A 60 1.33 2.18 23.30
N ASP A 61 1.72 1.59 24.41
CA ASP A 61 1.09 0.36 24.91
C ASP A 61 -0.40 0.59 25.24
N ARG A 62 -0.74 1.81 25.64
CA ARG A 62 -2.10 2.20 25.99
C ARG A 62 -2.32 3.68 25.72
N PHE A 63 -3.47 4.02 25.15
CA PHE A 63 -3.93 5.40 25.00
C PHE A 63 -4.66 5.87 26.24
N GLY A 64 -4.46 7.14 26.63
CA GLY A 64 -5.12 7.74 27.77
C GLY A 64 -6.62 8.00 27.53
N SER A 65 -6.99 8.31 26.30
CA SER A 65 -8.36 8.58 25.87
C SER A 65 -8.58 8.27 24.40
N LEU A 66 -9.85 8.30 23.96
CA LEU A 66 -10.20 8.22 22.55
C LEU A 66 -9.61 9.39 21.74
N GLU A 67 -9.61 10.58 22.31
CA GLU A 67 -9.06 11.77 21.65
C GLU A 67 -7.55 11.70 21.49
N ASP A 68 -6.85 11.19 22.51
CA ASP A 68 -5.42 10.92 22.46
C ASP A 68 -5.10 9.91 21.34
N SER A 69 -5.86 8.83 21.24
CA SER A 69 -5.69 7.84 20.15
C SER A 69 -5.93 8.45 18.76
N ARG A 70 -6.94 9.30 18.59
CA ARG A 70 -7.22 9.99 17.32
C ARG A 70 -6.09 10.93 16.93
N THR A 71 -5.57 11.70 17.88
CA THR A 71 -4.45 12.61 17.66
C THR A 71 -3.21 11.85 17.21
N HIS A 72 -2.88 10.78 17.92
CA HIS A 72 -1.76 9.91 17.56
C HIS A 72 -1.92 9.33 16.15
N MET A 73 -3.09 8.75 15.84
CA MET A 73 -3.35 8.13 14.54
C MET A 73 -3.36 9.17 13.40
N THR A 74 -3.86 10.37 13.63
CA THR A 74 -3.81 11.46 12.64
C THR A 74 -2.36 11.81 12.30
N SER A 75 -1.51 11.97 13.31
CA SER A 75 -0.09 12.22 13.12
C SER A 75 0.62 11.06 12.40
N LEU A 76 0.33 9.83 12.81
CA LEU A 76 0.88 8.62 12.23
C LEU A 76 0.52 8.49 10.75
N PHE A 77 -0.75 8.63 10.39
CA PHE A 77 -1.17 8.56 8.98
C PHE A 77 -0.69 9.75 8.16
N GLY A 78 -0.54 10.91 8.76
CA GLY A 78 0.12 12.06 8.13
C GLY A 78 1.56 11.72 7.73
N TRP A 79 2.32 11.11 8.63
CA TRP A 79 3.67 10.63 8.36
C TRP A 79 3.67 9.48 7.34
N TYR A 80 2.80 8.49 7.51
CA TYR A 80 2.70 7.32 6.64
C TYR A 80 2.43 7.72 5.19
N ASN A 81 1.46 8.59 4.98
CA ASN A 81 1.06 8.99 3.63
C ASN A 81 2.09 9.88 2.93
N ASN A 82 2.81 10.73 3.68
CA ASN A 82 3.64 11.78 3.07
C ASN A 82 5.16 11.56 3.22
N ARG A 83 5.60 10.67 4.11
CA ARG A 83 7.03 10.47 4.40
C ARG A 83 7.48 9.02 4.32
N HIS A 84 6.64 8.08 4.72
CA HIS A 84 7.00 6.67 4.69
C HIS A 84 7.09 6.16 3.24
N ARG A 85 8.20 5.50 2.93
CA ARG A 85 8.49 5.00 1.59
C ARG A 85 8.29 3.49 1.54
N HIS A 86 7.51 3.01 0.57
CA HIS A 86 7.17 1.61 0.44
C HIS A 86 7.93 0.95 -0.71
N SER A 87 8.61 -0.16 -0.43
CA SER A 87 9.30 -0.94 -1.47
C SER A 87 8.35 -1.44 -2.56
N GLY A 88 7.14 -1.87 -2.19
CA GLY A 88 6.11 -2.36 -3.12
C GLY A 88 5.57 -1.32 -4.11
N ILE A 89 5.83 -0.03 -3.89
CA ILE A 89 5.51 1.08 -4.80
C ILE A 89 6.77 1.86 -5.19
N ALA A 90 7.83 1.15 -5.52
CA ALA A 90 9.09 1.73 -5.98
C ALA A 90 9.69 2.78 -5.02
N TRP A 91 9.58 2.54 -3.71
CA TRP A 91 10.06 3.46 -2.67
C TRP A 91 9.44 4.87 -2.73
N MET A 92 8.25 4.98 -3.26
CA MET A 92 7.47 6.20 -3.23
C MET A 92 6.62 6.27 -1.96
N THR A 93 6.10 7.45 -1.65
CA THR A 93 5.10 7.60 -0.60
C THR A 93 3.70 7.30 -1.16
N PRO A 94 2.73 6.85 -0.35
CA PRO A 94 1.34 6.70 -0.79
C PRO A 94 0.79 7.96 -1.46
N ALA A 95 1.12 9.14 -0.93
CA ALA A 95 0.68 10.43 -1.48
C ALA A 95 1.30 10.71 -2.87
N ASP A 96 2.53 10.29 -3.13
CA ASP A 96 3.15 10.48 -4.45
C ASP A 96 2.41 9.67 -5.53
N VAL A 97 2.00 8.45 -5.18
CA VAL A 97 1.24 7.59 -6.09
C VAL A 97 -0.20 8.07 -6.25
N HIS A 98 -0.88 8.32 -5.13
CA HIS A 98 -2.30 8.72 -5.12
C HIS A 98 -2.56 10.01 -5.90
N PHE A 99 -1.66 10.99 -5.79
CA PHE A 99 -1.79 12.28 -6.47
C PHE A 99 -1.08 12.33 -7.84
N GLY A 100 -0.70 11.20 -8.41
CA GLY A 100 -0.11 11.12 -9.75
C GLY A 100 1.28 11.75 -9.88
N ARG A 101 2.05 11.88 -8.77
CA ARG A 101 3.38 12.48 -8.77
C ARG A 101 4.51 11.48 -9.03
N ALA A 102 4.20 10.20 -9.20
CA ALA A 102 5.16 9.12 -9.28
C ALA A 102 6.23 9.34 -10.36
N GLU A 103 5.84 9.72 -11.58
CA GLU A 103 6.79 9.95 -12.66
C GLU A 103 7.71 11.15 -12.41
N ALA A 104 7.19 12.22 -11.82
CA ALA A 104 8.02 13.37 -11.44
C ALA A 104 9.07 13.01 -10.37
N VAL A 105 8.68 12.17 -9.40
CA VAL A 105 9.61 11.64 -8.39
C VAL A 105 10.66 10.73 -9.04
N ARG A 106 10.25 9.86 -9.94
CA ARG A 106 11.14 8.96 -10.68
C ARG A 106 12.16 9.73 -11.51
N ALA A 107 11.71 10.75 -12.25
CA ALA A 107 12.59 11.59 -13.05
C ALA A 107 13.66 12.31 -12.19
N LYS A 108 13.27 12.87 -11.04
CA LYS A 108 14.22 13.48 -10.09
C LYS A 108 15.26 12.48 -9.59
N ARG A 109 14.85 11.24 -9.29
CA ARG A 109 15.78 10.18 -8.85
C ARG A 109 16.72 9.75 -9.96
N ALA A 110 16.26 9.71 -11.22
CA ALA A 110 17.08 9.37 -12.36
C ALA A 110 18.26 10.36 -12.51
N VAL A 111 18.00 11.66 -12.40
CA VAL A 111 19.03 12.70 -12.44
C VAL A 111 20.08 12.51 -11.33
N VAL A 112 19.63 12.20 -10.11
CA VAL A 112 20.56 11.96 -8.99
C VAL A 112 21.41 10.71 -9.19
N LEU A 113 20.82 9.62 -9.70
CA LEU A 113 21.53 8.37 -9.97
C LEU A 113 22.53 8.53 -11.13
N GLU A 114 22.16 9.24 -12.18
CA GLU A 114 23.03 9.57 -13.31
C GLU A 114 24.24 10.39 -12.84
N ASP A 115 24.03 11.42 -12.05
CA ASP A 115 25.12 12.23 -11.50
C ASP A 115 26.02 11.42 -10.56
N ALA A 116 25.45 10.55 -9.74
CA ALA A 116 26.21 9.65 -8.88
C ALA A 116 27.07 8.65 -9.67
N TYR A 117 26.50 8.07 -10.74
CA TYR A 117 27.21 7.15 -11.62
C TYR A 117 28.35 7.87 -12.36
N ARG A 118 28.11 9.07 -12.89
CA ARG A 118 29.12 9.87 -13.56
C ARG A 118 30.32 10.21 -12.66
N ARG A 119 30.07 10.49 -11.36
CA ARG A 119 31.13 10.81 -10.41
C ARG A 119 31.85 9.61 -9.83
N HIS A 120 31.16 8.48 -9.71
CA HIS A 120 31.66 7.28 -9.03
C HIS A 120 31.20 5.99 -9.72
N PRO A 121 31.57 5.76 -11.00
CA PRO A 121 31.17 4.56 -11.72
C PRO A 121 31.64 3.27 -11.05
N GLU A 122 32.76 3.32 -10.35
CA GLU A 122 33.35 2.19 -9.62
C GLU A 122 32.47 1.62 -8.50
N ARG A 123 31.45 2.39 -8.05
CA ARG A 123 30.50 1.94 -7.00
C ARG A 123 29.36 1.10 -7.56
N PHE A 124 29.21 1.04 -8.85
CA PHE A 124 28.12 0.34 -9.51
C PHE A 124 28.65 -0.91 -10.20
N VAL A 125 28.27 -2.07 -9.69
CA VAL A 125 28.77 -3.38 -10.17
C VAL A 125 28.23 -3.75 -11.55
N HIS A 126 27.08 -3.16 -11.90
CA HIS A 126 26.42 -3.34 -13.19
C HIS A 126 26.40 -2.01 -13.93
N ASP A 127 25.63 -1.94 -15.01
CA ASP A 127 25.43 -0.74 -15.81
C ASP A 127 24.87 0.46 -15.02
N GLN A 128 24.69 1.58 -15.70
CA GLN A 128 24.12 2.80 -15.13
C GLN A 128 22.79 2.50 -14.38
N PRO A 129 22.67 2.87 -13.11
CA PRO A 129 21.50 2.57 -12.31
C PRO A 129 20.29 3.39 -12.77
N THR A 130 19.14 2.75 -12.83
CA THR A 130 17.86 3.41 -13.13
C THR A 130 16.88 3.25 -11.95
N PRO A 131 16.05 4.27 -11.65
CA PRO A 131 15.04 4.13 -10.63
C PRO A 131 13.98 3.10 -11.05
N SER A 132 13.58 2.24 -10.10
CA SER A 132 12.52 1.27 -10.35
C SER A 132 11.24 1.95 -10.82
N PRO A 133 10.55 1.40 -11.84
CA PRO A 133 9.24 1.88 -12.25
C PRO A 133 8.19 1.55 -11.18
N LEU A 134 7.11 2.34 -11.16
CA LEU A 134 5.93 1.98 -10.39
C LEU A 134 5.32 0.70 -11.01
N PRO A 135 4.95 -0.32 -10.20
CA PRO A 135 4.24 -1.48 -10.73
C PRO A 135 2.90 -1.06 -11.33
N SER A 136 2.57 -1.61 -12.49
CA SER A 136 1.31 -1.32 -13.19
C SER A 136 0.12 -1.96 -12.46
N GLU A 137 0.34 -3.08 -11.79
CA GLU A 137 -0.67 -3.82 -11.02
C GLU A 137 -0.02 -4.57 -9.87
N VAL A 138 -0.81 -4.84 -8.84
CA VAL A 138 -0.42 -5.63 -7.69
C VAL A 138 -1.52 -6.64 -7.42
N TRP A 139 -1.16 -7.92 -7.37
CA TRP A 139 -2.10 -9.02 -7.17
C TRP A 139 -2.05 -9.56 -5.75
N ILE A 140 -3.22 -9.85 -5.21
CA ILE A 140 -3.38 -10.71 -4.04
C ILE A 140 -3.80 -12.09 -4.57
N ASN A 141 -2.95 -13.10 -4.39
CA ASN A 141 -3.20 -14.45 -4.87
C ASN A 141 -3.58 -14.49 -6.36
N PRO A 142 -2.66 -14.14 -7.28
CA PRO A 142 -2.96 -14.16 -8.71
C PRO A 142 -3.47 -15.55 -9.13
N PRO A 143 -4.40 -15.63 -10.08
CA PRO A 143 -4.88 -16.90 -10.59
C PRO A 143 -3.68 -17.71 -11.11
N ARG A 144 -3.63 -18.99 -10.76
CA ARG A 144 -2.62 -19.90 -11.34
C ARG A 144 -2.93 -19.99 -12.83
N LEU A 145 -2.04 -19.50 -13.65
CA LEU A 145 -2.07 -19.79 -15.08
C LEU A 145 -1.81 -21.31 -15.20
N ASP A 146 -2.84 -22.07 -15.53
CA ASP A 146 -2.69 -23.48 -15.83
C ASP A 146 -1.64 -23.61 -16.94
N ARG A 147 -0.54 -24.30 -16.66
CA ARG A 147 0.54 -24.60 -17.62
C ARG A 147 0.10 -25.57 -18.75
N ALA A 148 -1.20 -25.63 -19.05
CA ALA A 148 -1.82 -26.61 -19.91
C ALA A 148 -1.97 -26.19 -21.39
N THR A 149 -1.36 -25.07 -21.83
CA THR A 149 -1.43 -24.65 -23.24
C THR A 149 -0.07 -24.26 -23.82
N ALA A 150 0.97 -25.03 -23.50
CA ALA A 150 2.24 -24.99 -24.22
C ALA A 150 2.56 -26.41 -24.73
N GLN A 151 1.81 -26.88 -25.72
CA GLN A 151 2.21 -27.93 -26.62
C GLN A 151 2.04 -27.44 -28.07
#